data_934429128776b498527c6912daa5db0e
#
_entry.id   934429128776b498527c6912daa5db0e
#
_cell.length_a   1.000
_cell.length_b   1.000
_cell.length_c   1.000
_cell.angle_alpha   90.00
_cell.angle_beta   90.00
_cell.angle_gamma   90.00
#
_symmetry.space_group_name_H-M   'P 1'
#
loop_
_entity.id
_entity.type
_entity.pdbx_description
1 polymer ?
#
loop_
_entity_poly.entity_id
_entity_poly.type
_entity_poly.pdbx_seq_one_letter_code
_entity_poly.pdbx_strand_id
1 'polypeptide(L)'
;MQNKRSFFVCNSSPTCRGRRILAIYYVKFYNEALDLHEVRRKTTDDFIIVYLSNDVSDFELELTWLKDHPQPYNLGECEFHLAFQAEDYEAAHKKHKEMGCICFENEAMGIYFIVDPDGYWLEIVP
;
A
#
# COMPACT_ATOMS: atom_id res chain seq x y z
N MET A 1 -16.52 20.39 -4.21
CA MET A 1 -16.19 18.99 -4.55
C MET A 1 -14.68 18.80 -4.39
N GLN A 2 -14.25 18.18 -3.30
CA GLN A 2 -12.84 17.89 -3.10
C GLN A 2 -12.48 16.65 -3.93
N ASN A 3 -11.54 16.80 -4.84
CA ASN A 3 -11.00 15.69 -5.63
C ASN A 3 -10.01 14.91 -4.78
N LYS A 4 -10.46 13.82 -4.18
CA LYS A 4 -9.61 12.82 -3.50
C LYS A 4 -8.92 11.99 -4.58
N ARG A 5 -7.64 12.20 -4.85
CA ARG A 5 -6.88 11.33 -5.77
C ARG A 5 -5.42 11.23 -5.37
N SER A 6 -5.01 10.06 -5.02
CA SER A 6 -3.61 9.64 -5.06
C SER A 6 -3.55 8.33 -5.82
N PHE A 7 -2.62 8.23 -6.76
CA PHE A 7 -2.48 7.07 -7.64
C PHE A 7 -1.31 6.22 -7.19
N PHE A 8 -1.59 4.95 -6.98
CA PHE A 8 -0.58 3.92 -6.77
C PHE A 8 -0.92 2.75 -7.69
N VAL A 9 -0.01 2.39 -8.58
CA VAL A 9 -0.21 1.26 -9.49
C VAL A 9 0.55 0.07 -8.94
N CYS A 10 -0.19 -0.94 -8.53
CA CYS A 10 0.32 -2.17 -7.98
C CYS A 10 0.18 -3.28 -9.02
N ASN A 11 1.25 -3.97 -9.33
CA ASN A 11 1.19 -5.09 -10.27
C ASN A 11 1.53 -6.40 -9.59
N SER A 12 0.69 -7.39 -9.79
CA SER A 12 0.90 -8.72 -9.25
C SER A 12 2.16 -9.37 -9.84
N SER A 13 3.02 -9.89 -8.98
CA SER A 13 4.12 -10.79 -9.34
C SER A 13 3.63 -11.91 -10.28
N PRO A 14 4.46 -12.40 -11.24
CA PRO A 14 4.09 -13.50 -12.16
C PRO A 14 3.69 -14.79 -11.45
N THR A 15 4.01 -14.95 -10.17
CA THR A 15 3.58 -16.10 -9.36
C THR A 15 2.15 -15.99 -8.85
N CYS A 16 1.51 -14.85 -9.05
CA CYS A 16 0.20 -14.56 -8.51
C CYS A 16 -0.87 -14.58 -9.59
N ARG A 17 -1.67 -15.63 -9.62
CA ARG A 17 -2.79 -15.80 -10.55
C ARG A 17 -3.94 -14.84 -10.26
N GLY A 18 -3.89 -13.63 -10.87
CA GLY A 18 -5.08 -12.85 -11.19
C GLY A 18 -5.84 -12.17 -10.04
N ARG A 19 -7.07 -11.86 -10.34
CA ARG A 19 -8.06 -11.05 -9.59
C ARG A 19 -8.20 -11.33 -8.09
N ARG A 20 -8.00 -12.58 -7.65
CA ARG A 20 -8.14 -12.96 -6.23
C ARG A 20 -7.04 -12.39 -5.36
N ILE A 21 -5.88 -12.15 -5.91
CA ILE A 21 -4.70 -11.77 -5.16
C ILE A 21 -4.71 -10.30 -4.79
N LEU A 22 -5.16 -9.42 -5.70
CA LEU A 22 -5.35 -8.01 -5.37
C LEU A 22 -6.21 -7.85 -4.11
N ALA A 23 -7.35 -8.57 -4.06
CA ALA A 23 -8.26 -8.48 -2.92
C ALA A 23 -7.72 -9.15 -1.64
N ILE A 24 -6.98 -10.27 -1.77
CA ILE A 24 -6.57 -11.07 -0.61
C ILE A 24 -5.28 -10.53 0.01
N TYR A 25 -4.25 -10.26 -0.79
CA TYR A 25 -2.94 -9.90 -0.25
C TYR A 25 -2.75 -8.40 -0.07
N TYR A 26 -3.14 -7.60 -1.06
CA TYR A 26 -2.89 -6.16 -1.03
C TYR A 26 -3.87 -5.43 -0.12
N VAL A 27 -5.16 -5.66 -0.30
CA VAL A 27 -6.18 -5.04 0.56
C VAL A 27 -5.98 -5.46 2.01
N LYS A 28 -5.67 -6.74 2.24
CA LYS A 28 -5.36 -7.25 3.58
C LYS A 28 -4.13 -6.56 4.17
N PHE A 29 -3.03 -6.46 3.42
CA PHE A 29 -1.81 -5.78 3.87
C PHE A 29 -2.09 -4.34 4.28
N TYR A 30 -2.70 -3.55 3.40
CA TYR A 30 -2.98 -2.14 3.69
C TYR A 30 -3.99 -1.95 4.83
N ASN A 31 -4.92 -2.88 4.99
CA ASN A 31 -5.83 -2.88 6.14
C ASN A 31 -5.09 -3.18 7.45
N GLU A 32 -4.29 -4.24 7.49
CA GLU A 32 -3.57 -4.64 8.71
C GLU A 32 -2.45 -3.65 9.08
N ALA A 33 -1.68 -3.18 8.09
CA ALA A 33 -0.55 -2.29 8.34
C ALA A 33 -0.98 -0.84 8.62
N LEU A 34 -1.93 -0.31 7.85
CA LEU A 34 -2.22 1.13 7.80
C LEU A 34 -3.69 1.48 8.11
N ASP A 35 -4.49 0.52 8.54
CA ASP A 35 -5.92 0.70 8.83
C ASP A 35 -6.73 1.28 7.65
N LEU A 36 -6.25 1.02 6.41
CA LEU A 36 -6.95 1.40 5.19
C LEU A 36 -7.93 0.30 4.79
N HIS A 37 -9.17 0.65 4.48
CA HIS A 37 -10.19 -0.29 4.04
C HIS A 37 -10.73 0.09 2.65
N GLU A 38 -11.27 -0.90 1.95
CA GLU A 38 -11.85 -0.69 0.64
C GLU A 38 -13.10 0.17 0.74
N VAL A 39 -13.12 1.31 0.03
CA VAL A 39 -14.27 2.22 -0.02
C VAL A 39 -15.04 2.13 -1.33
N ARG A 40 -14.38 1.72 -2.42
CA ARG A 40 -15.01 1.48 -3.71
C ARG A 40 -14.12 0.65 -4.61
N ARG A 41 -14.72 0.04 -5.62
CA ARG A 41 -14.03 -0.82 -6.60
C ARG A 41 -14.61 -0.62 -7.99
N LYS A 42 -13.76 -0.70 -9.00
CA LYS A 42 -14.15 -0.82 -10.40
C LYS A 42 -13.52 -2.07 -10.99
N THR A 43 -14.34 -2.93 -11.56
CA THR A 43 -13.90 -4.20 -12.16
C THR A 43 -14.34 -4.28 -13.61
N THR A 44 -13.41 -4.60 -14.50
CA THR A 44 -13.64 -4.92 -15.91
C THR A 44 -12.92 -6.23 -16.23
N ASP A 45 -13.00 -6.67 -17.48
CA ASP A 45 -12.23 -7.84 -17.91
C ASP A 45 -10.73 -7.57 -18.04
N ASP A 46 -10.34 -6.30 -18.20
CA ASP A 46 -8.97 -5.88 -18.48
C ASP A 46 -8.27 -5.25 -17.27
N PHE A 47 -9.02 -4.76 -16.29
CA PHE A 47 -8.44 -4.16 -15.09
C PHE A 47 -9.35 -4.25 -13.86
N ILE A 48 -8.72 -4.16 -12.69
CA ILE A 48 -9.40 -3.95 -11.41
C ILE A 48 -8.74 -2.77 -10.73
N ILE A 49 -9.56 -1.82 -10.29
CA ILE A 49 -9.12 -0.70 -9.46
C ILE A 49 -9.83 -0.80 -8.13
N VAL A 50 -9.07 -0.78 -7.03
CA VAL A 50 -9.57 -0.76 -5.67
C VAL A 50 -9.10 0.53 -5.02
N TYR A 51 -10.01 1.25 -4.39
CA TYR A 51 -9.71 2.46 -3.65
C TYR A 51 -9.80 2.19 -2.16
N LEU A 52 -8.70 2.50 -1.46
CA LEU A 52 -8.56 2.31 -0.02
C LEU A 52 -8.53 3.66 0.67
N SER A 53 -9.16 3.77 1.81
CA SER A 53 -9.16 4.98 2.63
C SER A 53 -9.38 4.62 4.11
N ASN A 54 -9.32 5.64 4.96
CA ASN A 54 -9.73 5.56 6.36
C ASN A 54 -10.69 6.72 6.68
N ASP A 55 -11.20 6.74 7.90
CA ASP A 55 -12.17 7.75 8.33
C ASP A 55 -11.49 9.04 8.86
N VAL A 56 -10.15 9.08 8.85
CA VAL A 56 -9.36 10.17 9.45
C VAL A 56 -8.94 11.21 8.43
N SER A 57 -8.74 10.81 7.18
CA SER A 57 -8.27 11.70 6.11
C SER A 57 -9.11 11.62 4.85
N ASP A 58 -8.98 12.65 4.01
CA ASP A 58 -9.61 12.69 2.68
C ASP A 58 -8.79 11.96 1.60
N PHE A 59 -7.72 11.29 1.98
CA PHE A 59 -6.85 10.56 1.09
C PHE A 59 -7.48 9.23 0.64
N GLU A 60 -7.32 8.91 -0.63
CA GLU A 60 -7.63 7.59 -1.18
C GLU A 60 -6.39 7.02 -1.88
N LEU A 61 -6.02 5.81 -1.50
CA LEU A 61 -5.00 5.04 -2.19
C LEU A 61 -5.65 4.19 -3.27
N GLU A 62 -5.20 4.34 -4.52
CA GLU A 62 -5.66 3.54 -5.64
C GLU A 62 -4.70 2.37 -5.90
N LEU A 63 -5.22 1.15 -5.83
CA LEU A 63 -4.53 -0.06 -6.24
C LEU A 63 -5.09 -0.55 -7.57
N THR A 64 -4.23 -0.72 -8.57
CA THR A 64 -4.66 -1.12 -9.91
C THR A 64 -4.00 -2.42 -10.35
N TRP A 65 -4.80 -3.38 -10.76
CA TRP A 65 -4.36 -4.57 -11.48
C TRP A 65 -4.70 -4.43 -12.96
N LEU A 66 -3.72 -4.73 -13.83
CA LEU A 66 -3.88 -4.73 -15.28
C LEU A 66 -3.63 -6.14 -15.83
N LYS A 67 -4.58 -6.65 -16.62
CA LYS A 67 -4.51 -7.99 -17.23
C LYS A 67 -3.29 -8.15 -18.15
N ASP A 68 -3.00 -7.13 -18.95
CA ASP A 68 -1.95 -7.18 -19.96
C ASP A 68 -0.60 -6.64 -19.46
N HIS A 69 -0.43 -6.49 -18.14
CA HIS A 69 0.82 -6.11 -17.52
C HIS A 69 1.25 -7.14 -16.46
N PRO A 70 1.70 -8.34 -16.85
CA PRO A 70 2.05 -9.40 -15.90
C PRO A 70 3.40 -9.19 -15.20
N GLN A 71 4.27 -8.32 -15.73
CA GLN A 71 5.60 -8.05 -15.18
C GLN A 71 5.53 -7.01 -14.05
N PRO A 72 6.44 -7.11 -13.05
CA PRO A 72 6.54 -6.08 -12.02
C PRO A 72 6.98 -4.74 -12.60
N TYR A 73 6.60 -3.64 -11.92
CA TYR A 73 7.13 -2.32 -12.21
C TYR A 73 8.56 -2.17 -11.71
N ASN A 74 9.37 -1.38 -12.43
CA ASN A 74 10.67 -0.97 -11.92
C ASN A 74 10.47 0.19 -10.93
N LEU A 75 10.68 -0.09 -9.65
CA LEU A 75 10.48 0.87 -8.57
C LEU A 75 11.72 1.74 -8.30
N GLY A 76 12.80 1.56 -9.10
CA GLY A 76 14.06 2.28 -8.88
C GLY A 76 14.66 1.96 -7.51
N GLU A 77 15.12 2.96 -6.82
CA GLU A 77 15.64 2.87 -5.45
C GLU A 77 14.58 3.21 -4.39
N CYS A 78 13.29 3.20 -4.74
CA CYS A 78 12.17 3.58 -3.89
C CYS A 78 12.26 5.02 -3.35
N GLU A 79 12.89 5.90 -4.09
CA GLU A 79 13.03 7.33 -3.77
C GLU A 79 11.70 8.08 -3.78
N PHE A 80 10.73 7.60 -4.57
CA PHE A 80 9.34 8.04 -4.48
C PHE A 80 8.58 7.11 -3.53
N HIS A 81 7.99 7.66 -2.49
CA HIS A 81 7.21 6.91 -1.51
C HIS A 81 6.10 7.77 -0.91
N LEU A 82 5.16 7.11 -0.25
CA LEU A 82 4.12 7.76 0.54
C LEU A 82 4.52 7.74 2.02
N ALA A 83 4.20 8.81 2.74
CA ALA A 83 4.37 8.90 4.17
C ALA A 83 3.01 8.82 4.87
N PHE A 84 2.96 8.04 5.95
CA PHE A 84 1.78 7.87 6.79
C PHE A 84 2.14 8.29 8.23
N GLN A 85 1.36 9.22 8.76
CA GLN A 85 1.49 9.61 10.16
C GLN A 85 0.79 8.59 11.05
N ALA A 86 1.51 8.05 12.03
CA ALA A 86 0.95 7.13 13.02
C ALA A 86 0.35 7.91 14.20
N GLU A 87 -0.88 7.58 14.60
CA GLU A 87 -1.48 8.13 15.81
C GLU A 87 -0.73 7.67 17.07
N ASP A 88 -0.34 6.41 17.10
CA ASP A 88 0.53 5.79 18.11
C ASP A 88 1.73 5.14 17.41
N TYR A 89 2.82 5.86 17.33
CA TYR A 89 4.03 5.45 16.62
C TYR A 89 4.66 4.16 17.19
N GLU A 90 4.71 4.03 18.51
CA GLU A 90 5.28 2.86 19.17
C GLU A 90 4.43 1.60 18.94
N ALA A 91 3.11 1.73 19.03
CA ALA A 91 2.20 0.64 18.73
C ALA A 91 2.25 0.24 17.25
N ALA A 92 2.34 1.22 16.34
CA ALA A 92 2.49 0.98 14.90
C ALA A 92 3.81 0.24 14.60
N HIS A 93 4.93 0.66 15.19
CA HIS A 93 6.23 0.02 15.02
C HIS A 93 6.20 -1.43 15.49
N LYS A 94 5.64 -1.69 16.68
CA LYS A 94 5.48 -3.05 17.21
C LYS A 94 4.66 -3.92 16.27
N LYS A 95 3.52 -3.44 15.80
CA LYS A 95 2.65 -4.13 14.84
C LYS A 95 3.40 -4.48 13.55
N HIS A 96 4.08 -3.51 12.95
CA HIS A 96 4.81 -3.72 11.69
C HIS A 96 6.00 -4.66 11.86
N LYS A 97 6.64 -4.66 13.03
CA LYS A 97 7.69 -5.62 13.38
C LYS A 97 7.14 -7.04 13.48
N GLU A 98 6.00 -7.23 14.13
CA GLU A 98 5.31 -8.54 14.23
C GLU A 98 4.83 -9.03 12.85
N MET A 99 4.40 -8.13 11.97
CA MET A 99 4.06 -8.42 10.57
C MET A 99 5.29 -8.77 9.72
N GLY A 100 6.50 -8.43 10.16
CA GLY A 100 7.74 -8.66 9.41
C GLY A 100 7.88 -7.78 8.16
N CYS A 101 7.22 -6.62 8.10
CA CYS A 101 7.21 -5.75 6.92
C CYS A 101 8.12 -4.53 7.03
N ILE A 102 8.81 -4.31 8.15
CA ILE A 102 9.81 -3.23 8.28
C ILE A 102 11.01 -3.54 7.39
N CYS A 103 11.36 -2.63 6.48
CA CYS A 103 12.48 -2.78 5.57
C CYS A 103 13.66 -1.83 5.84
N PHE A 104 13.42 -0.71 6.51
CA PHE A 104 14.46 0.25 6.87
C PHE A 104 14.04 1.06 8.10
N GLU A 105 14.99 1.34 8.98
CA GLU A 105 14.79 2.18 10.16
C GLU A 105 15.80 3.34 10.15
N ASN A 106 15.34 4.56 10.37
CA ASN A 106 16.18 5.75 10.52
C ASN A 106 15.98 6.34 11.92
N GLU A 107 16.74 5.82 12.88
CA GLU A 107 16.65 6.24 14.28
C GLU A 107 16.99 7.73 14.47
N ALA A 108 17.91 8.26 13.67
CA ALA A 108 18.31 9.67 13.77
C ALA A 108 17.16 10.64 13.41
N MET A 109 16.28 10.24 12.49
CA MET A 109 15.11 11.01 12.12
C MET A 109 13.84 10.59 12.88
N GLY A 110 13.88 9.47 13.60
CA GLY A 110 12.70 8.93 14.29
C GLY A 110 11.61 8.42 13.34
N ILE A 111 12.00 7.84 12.22
CA ILE A 111 11.11 7.29 11.19
C ILE A 111 11.53 5.87 10.79
N TYR A 112 10.62 5.12 10.20
CA TYR A 112 10.94 3.84 9.55
C TYR A 112 10.10 3.63 8.31
N PHE A 113 10.50 2.63 7.53
CA PHE A 113 9.80 2.24 6.30
C PHE A 113 9.31 0.80 6.40
N ILE A 114 8.11 0.58 5.89
CA ILE A 114 7.57 -0.74 5.64
C ILE A 114 7.50 -0.98 4.13
N VAL A 115 7.48 -2.24 3.74
CA VAL A 115 7.39 -2.65 2.34
C VAL A 115 6.08 -3.37 2.10
N ASP A 116 5.37 -2.99 1.04
CA ASP A 116 4.16 -3.65 0.62
C ASP A 116 4.46 -4.94 -0.17
N PRO A 117 3.43 -5.75 -0.55
CA PRO A 117 3.66 -7.00 -1.29
C PRO A 117 4.34 -6.86 -2.66
N ASP A 118 4.34 -5.67 -3.27
CA ASP A 118 5.01 -5.40 -4.54
C ASP A 118 6.41 -4.78 -4.39
N GLY A 119 6.82 -4.47 -3.16
CA GLY A 119 8.10 -3.86 -2.87
C GLY A 119 8.07 -2.34 -2.77
N TYR A 120 6.90 -1.69 -2.78
CA TYR A 120 6.79 -0.26 -2.53
C TYR A 120 7.12 0.08 -1.08
N TRP A 121 7.95 1.08 -0.89
CA TRP A 121 8.29 1.59 0.42
C TRP A 121 7.26 2.61 0.89
N LEU A 122 6.85 2.48 2.13
CA LEU A 122 5.89 3.34 2.80
C LEU A 122 6.54 3.85 4.07
N GLU A 123 6.70 5.17 4.17
CA GLU A 123 7.30 5.83 5.32
C GLU A 123 6.30 5.93 6.46
N ILE A 124 6.74 5.63 7.67
CA ILE A 124 5.94 5.80 8.89
C ILE A 124 6.58 6.89 9.73
N VAL A 125 5.81 7.91 9.98
CA VAL A 125 6.23 9.08 10.77
C VAL A 125 5.38 9.23 12.04
N PRO A 126 5.95 9.80 13.13
CA PRO A 126 5.23 10.07 14.38
C PRO A 126 4.17 11.17 14.25
#